data_f2b4e0cba7e09a0ca3d4aa8baabaac9b
#
_entry.id   f2b4e0cba7e09a0ca3d4aa8baabaac9b
#
_cell.length_a   1.000
_cell.length_b   1.000
_cell.length_c   1.000
_cell.angle_alpha   90.00
_cell.angle_beta   90.00
_cell.angle_gamma   90.00
#
_symmetry.space_group_name_H-M   'P 1'
#
loop_
_entity.id
_entity.type
_entity.pdbx_description
1 polymer ?
#
loop_
_entity_poly.entity_id
_entity_poly.type
_entity_poly.pdbx_seq_one_letter_code
_entity_poly.pdbx_strand_id
1 'polypeptide(L)'
;MQAINKGRVAGLLQGLAQFGKTEHGITRLAYTAEDKAAQEWLLKQIQDLQLKLSVDAVGNVFLRREGKNNDLAPVAMGSHIDTVVQGGAYDGTVGVVGALEVLYMLQDEELERPIEVIIFRAEESSRFGFATIGSKLIAGVGDPDKFSGAAKEGAVTFKEALTEWGCDPAAYKRARKAAGCFKSFWEIHIEQGKVLEETGERIGIVHNIAAPTRFKIIVEGIADHSGATPMGFRKDALVSAAR
;
A
#
# COMPACT_ATOMS: atom_id res chain seq x y z
N MET A 1 2.11 5.58 29.92
CA MET A 1 2.22 4.79 28.64
C MET A 1 2.33 3.32 28.99
N GLN A 2 1.47 2.48 28.43
CA GLN A 2 1.48 1.03 28.64
C GLN A 2 2.65 0.38 27.89
N ALA A 3 3.04 -0.84 28.32
CA ALA A 3 4.04 -1.63 27.60
C ALA A 3 3.44 -2.24 26.32
N ILE A 4 4.30 -2.47 25.32
CA ILE A 4 3.90 -3.14 24.07
C ILE A 4 3.34 -4.54 24.34
N ASN A 5 2.19 -4.87 23.78
CA ASN A 5 1.59 -6.19 23.85
C ASN A 5 1.97 -7.04 22.63
N LYS A 6 3.04 -7.81 22.76
CA LYS A 6 3.53 -8.69 21.70
C LYS A 6 2.49 -9.70 21.21
N GLY A 7 1.61 -10.19 22.10
CA GLY A 7 0.55 -11.13 21.76
C GLY A 7 -0.51 -10.47 20.83
N ARG A 8 -0.92 -9.24 21.14
CA ARG A 8 -1.85 -8.46 20.29
C ARG A 8 -1.23 -8.18 18.92
N VAL A 9 0.00 -7.69 18.89
CA VAL A 9 0.72 -7.43 17.62
C VAL A 9 0.81 -8.71 16.78
N ALA A 10 1.25 -9.81 17.36
CA ALA A 10 1.34 -11.09 16.66
C ALA A 10 -0.04 -11.59 16.18
N GLY A 11 -1.07 -11.47 17.01
CA GLY A 11 -2.44 -11.87 16.69
C GLY A 11 -3.03 -11.07 15.52
N LEU A 12 -2.84 -9.76 15.51
CA LEU A 12 -3.31 -8.90 14.40
C LEU A 12 -2.58 -9.21 13.09
N LEU A 13 -1.25 -9.38 13.11
CA LEU A 13 -0.47 -9.75 11.94
C LEU A 13 -0.88 -11.13 11.39
N GLN A 14 -0.99 -12.13 12.27
CA GLN A 14 -1.42 -13.48 11.89
C GLN A 14 -2.85 -13.52 11.35
N GLY A 15 -3.75 -12.73 11.93
CA GLY A 15 -5.12 -12.60 11.47
C GLY A 15 -5.21 -11.97 10.08
N LEU A 16 -4.52 -10.85 9.86
CA LEU A 16 -4.43 -10.22 8.52
C LEU A 16 -3.84 -11.17 7.48
N ALA A 17 -2.88 -12.02 7.86
CA ALA A 17 -2.26 -12.99 6.97
C ALA A 17 -3.22 -14.10 6.48
N GLN A 18 -4.42 -14.25 7.05
CA GLN A 18 -5.40 -15.24 6.57
C GLN A 18 -6.15 -14.78 5.33
N PHE A 19 -6.27 -13.47 5.11
CA PHE A 19 -6.99 -12.91 3.96
C PHE A 19 -6.12 -12.90 2.72
N GLY A 20 -6.54 -13.62 1.70
CA GLY A 20 -5.78 -13.81 0.46
C GLY A 20 -4.63 -14.82 0.58
N LYS A 21 -4.60 -15.64 1.65
CA LYS A 21 -3.56 -16.67 1.85
C LYS A 21 -3.61 -17.72 0.74
N THR A 22 -2.46 -18.02 0.18
CA THR A 22 -2.24 -19.07 -0.82
C THR A 22 -1.13 -20.03 -0.34
N GLU A 23 -0.83 -21.06 -1.12
CA GLU A 23 0.29 -21.96 -0.87
C GLU A 23 1.65 -21.22 -0.91
N HIS A 24 1.76 -20.15 -1.72
CA HIS A 24 3.03 -19.47 -2.00
C HIS A 24 3.15 -18.08 -1.38
N GLY A 25 2.17 -17.65 -0.57
CA GLY A 25 2.17 -16.33 0.04
C GLY A 25 0.78 -15.74 0.16
N ILE A 26 0.68 -14.42 0.22
CA ILE A 26 -0.58 -13.71 0.36
C ILE A 26 -0.86 -12.92 -0.93
N THR A 27 -2.05 -13.10 -1.49
CA THR A 27 -2.53 -12.32 -2.62
C THR A 27 -3.79 -11.57 -2.20
N ARG A 28 -3.59 -10.38 -1.66
CA ARG A 28 -4.65 -9.46 -1.22
C ARG A 28 -4.50 -8.15 -1.98
N LEU A 29 -4.90 -8.19 -3.26
CA LEU A 29 -4.78 -7.01 -4.12
C LEU A 29 -5.74 -5.91 -3.67
N ALA A 30 -5.33 -4.66 -3.81
CA ALA A 30 -6.14 -3.51 -3.46
C ALA A 30 -7.54 -3.54 -4.10
N TYR A 31 -8.56 -3.16 -3.37
CA TYR A 31 -9.97 -3.12 -3.78
C TYR A 31 -10.56 -4.49 -4.19
N THR A 32 -10.02 -5.61 -3.71
CA THR A 32 -10.63 -6.93 -3.88
C THR A 32 -11.50 -7.30 -2.68
N ALA A 33 -12.24 -8.40 -2.82
CA ALA A 33 -13.03 -8.94 -1.71
C ALA A 33 -12.16 -9.33 -0.51
N GLU A 34 -10.96 -9.86 -0.75
CA GLU A 34 -9.97 -10.21 0.28
C GLU A 34 -9.47 -8.97 1.02
N ASP A 35 -9.21 -7.87 0.29
CA ASP A 35 -8.80 -6.59 0.89
C ASP A 35 -9.92 -6.00 1.75
N LYS A 36 -11.16 -6.06 1.27
CA LYS A 36 -12.34 -5.60 2.01
C LYS A 36 -12.53 -6.42 3.29
N ALA A 37 -12.48 -7.74 3.19
CA ALA A 37 -12.63 -8.63 4.33
C ALA A 37 -11.52 -8.43 5.37
N ALA A 38 -10.27 -8.23 4.93
CA ALA A 38 -9.14 -7.93 5.81
C ALA A 38 -9.35 -6.61 6.58
N GLN A 39 -9.80 -5.56 5.89
CA GLN A 39 -10.11 -4.27 6.53
C GLN A 39 -11.24 -4.40 7.55
N GLU A 40 -12.35 -5.01 7.16
CA GLU A 40 -13.51 -5.20 8.04
C GLU A 40 -13.12 -6.01 9.29
N TRP A 41 -12.35 -7.08 9.10
CA TRP A 41 -11.82 -7.87 10.20
C TRP A 41 -10.94 -7.03 11.13
N LEU A 42 -9.98 -6.28 10.57
CA LEU A 42 -9.07 -5.44 11.38
C LEU A 42 -9.85 -4.40 12.18
N LEU A 43 -10.78 -3.70 11.55
CA LEU A 43 -11.61 -2.69 12.23
C LEU A 43 -12.43 -3.30 13.36
N LYS A 44 -12.91 -4.54 13.20
CA LYS A 44 -13.60 -5.28 14.27
C LYS A 44 -12.68 -5.63 15.44
N GLN A 45 -11.40 -5.97 15.18
CA GLN A 45 -10.45 -6.30 16.25
C GLN A 45 -10.09 -5.12 17.16
N ILE A 46 -10.25 -3.90 16.69
CA ILE A 46 -9.82 -2.67 17.39
C ILE A 46 -10.98 -1.81 17.88
N GLN A 47 -12.20 -2.34 17.95
CA GLN A 47 -13.40 -1.61 18.37
C GLN A 47 -13.30 -1.04 19.79
N ASP A 48 -12.55 -1.70 20.66
CA ASP A 48 -12.28 -1.29 22.05
C ASP A 48 -11.49 0.02 22.16
N LEU A 49 -10.75 0.41 21.12
CA LEU A 49 -10.07 1.72 21.05
C LEU A 49 -11.03 2.91 20.86
N GLN A 50 -12.28 2.68 20.51
CA GLN A 50 -13.32 3.71 20.32
C GLN A 50 -12.87 4.88 19.42
N LEU A 51 -12.16 4.57 18.32
CA LEU A 51 -11.62 5.55 17.40
C LEU A 51 -12.71 6.15 16.50
N LYS A 52 -12.56 7.42 16.16
CA LYS A 52 -13.36 8.03 15.11
C LYS A 52 -12.89 7.56 13.74
N LEU A 53 -13.73 6.73 13.11
CA LEU A 53 -13.48 6.21 11.76
C LEU A 53 -13.96 7.22 10.72
N SER A 54 -13.12 7.50 9.72
CA SER A 54 -13.53 8.14 8.47
C SER A 54 -12.84 7.50 7.28
N VAL A 55 -13.48 7.61 6.11
CA VAL A 55 -12.96 7.08 4.85
C VAL A 55 -13.00 8.21 3.84
N ASP A 56 -11.93 8.40 3.09
CA ASP A 56 -11.89 9.43 2.06
C ASP A 56 -12.53 8.96 0.74
N ALA A 57 -12.53 9.83 -0.26
CA ALA A 57 -13.18 9.59 -1.54
C ALA A 57 -12.54 8.45 -2.38
N VAL A 58 -11.38 7.95 -1.97
CA VAL A 58 -10.68 6.86 -2.65
C VAL A 58 -10.47 5.64 -1.75
N GLY A 59 -11.13 5.63 -0.59
CA GLY A 59 -11.14 4.48 0.31
C GLY A 59 -9.99 4.41 1.31
N ASN A 60 -9.10 5.42 1.39
CA ASN A 60 -8.15 5.47 2.50
C ASN A 60 -8.91 5.58 3.82
N VAL A 61 -8.50 4.82 4.82
CA VAL A 61 -9.13 4.77 6.13
C VAL A 61 -8.35 5.61 7.12
N PHE A 62 -9.06 6.43 7.88
CA PHE A 62 -8.49 7.25 8.95
C PHE A 62 -9.14 6.86 10.27
N LEU A 63 -8.31 6.50 11.23
CA LEU A 63 -8.69 6.10 12.57
C LEU A 63 -8.12 7.14 13.54
N ARG A 64 -8.97 8.03 14.01
CA ARG A 64 -8.57 9.18 14.81
C ARG A 64 -8.89 8.97 16.28
N ARG A 65 -7.89 9.15 17.11
CA ARG A 65 -8.02 9.38 18.54
C ARG A 65 -7.92 10.87 18.80
N GLU A 66 -8.92 11.43 19.43
CA GLU A 66 -9.00 12.85 19.77
C GLU A 66 -8.00 13.22 20.89
N GLY A 67 -7.54 14.48 20.87
CA GLY A 67 -6.73 15.10 21.92
C GLY A 67 -7.52 16.16 22.69
N LYS A 68 -6.85 16.88 23.57
CA LYS A 68 -7.43 18.05 24.26
C LYS A 68 -7.76 19.18 23.28
N ASN A 69 -6.88 19.40 22.31
CA ASN A 69 -7.06 20.40 21.27
C ASN A 69 -7.14 19.73 19.88
N ASN A 70 -8.36 19.56 19.40
CA ASN A 70 -8.65 18.88 18.14
C ASN A 70 -8.48 19.76 16.89
N ASP A 71 -8.23 21.06 17.05
CA ASP A 71 -7.89 21.98 15.97
C ASP A 71 -6.41 21.87 15.57
N LEU A 72 -5.58 21.27 16.41
CA LEU A 72 -4.19 21.00 16.09
C LEU A 72 -4.07 19.91 15.03
N ALA A 73 -3.14 20.09 14.10
CA ALA A 73 -2.80 19.06 13.14
C ALA A 73 -2.37 17.74 13.86
N PRO A 74 -2.96 16.59 13.52
CA PRO A 74 -2.64 15.31 14.18
C PRO A 74 -1.21 14.86 13.89
N VAL A 75 -0.67 14.05 14.80
CA VAL A 75 0.44 13.17 14.47
C VAL A 75 -0.18 11.97 13.76
N ALA A 76 0.22 11.73 12.51
CA ALA A 76 -0.27 10.63 11.72
C ALA A 76 0.75 9.48 11.69
N MET A 77 0.24 8.26 11.66
CA MET A 77 1.01 7.02 11.54
C MET A 77 0.25 6.06 10.63
N GLY A 78 0.93 5.10 10.05
CA GLY A 78 0.24 4.05 9.31
C GLY A 78 1.06 3.51 8.15
N SER A 79 0.41 2.75 7.32
CA SER A 79 0.92 2.11 6.10
C SER A 79 -0.26 1.56 5.29
N HIS A 80 -0.10 0.42 4.62
CA HIS A 80 -1.10 -0.26 3.81
C HIS A 80 -1.35 -1.70 4.30
N ILE A 81 -2.40 -2.32 3.79
CA ILE A 81 -2.68 -3.74 4.01
C ILE A 81 -2.83 -4.55 2.71
N ASP A 82 -2.90 -3.91 1.55
CA ASP A 82 -2.83 -4.61 0.27
C ASP A 82 -1.44 -5.20 0.04
N THR A 83 -1.36 -6.24 -0.81
CA THR A 83 -0.12 -6.98 -1.09
C THR A 83 0.12 -7.08 -2.59
N VAL A 84 1.36 -7.38 -2.96
CA VAL A 84 1.67 -7.93 -4.29
C VAL A 84 1.07 -9.34 -4.43
N VAL A 85 1.09 -9.90 -5.64
CA VAL A 85 0.78 -11.32 -5.86
C VAL A 85 1.80 -12.18 -5.14
N GLN A 86 1.34 -13.13 -4.30
CA GLN A 86 2.19 -14.00 -3.49
C GLN A 86 3.16 -13.23 -2.58
N GLY A 87 2.69 -12.11 -2.02
CA GLY A 87 3.48 -11.26 -1.13
C GLY A 87 3.72 -11.84 0.25
N GLY A 88 4.58 -11.17 1.00
CA GLY A 88 4.86 -11.47 2.41
C GLY A 88 3.72 -11.04 3.35
N ALA A 89 3.73 -11.57 4.57
CA ALA A 89 2.70 -11.28 5.57
C ALA A 89 2.92 -9.94 6.31
N TYR A 90 4.09 -9.34 6.19
CA TYR A 90 4.50 -8.22 7.04
C TYR A 90 4.61 -6.89 6.28
N ASP A 91 4.69 -6.94 4.96
CA ASP A 91 4.77 -5.78 4.10
C ASP A 91 3.56 -4.87 4.28
N GLY A 92 3.77 -3.61 4.62
CA GLY A 92 2.77 -2.63 4.98
C GLY A 92 2.01 -2.95 6.28
N THR A 93 1.59 -4.20 6.47
CA THR A 93 0.79 -4.62 7.62
C THR A 93 1.48 -4.35 8.96
N VAL A 94 2.81 -4.47 9.04
CA VAL A 94 3.57 -4.15 10.26
C VAL A 94 3.45 -2.68 10.62
N GLY A 95 3.39 -1.79 9.62
CA GLY A 95 3.22 -0.35 9.82
C GLY A 95 1.84 -0.01 10.39
N VAL A 96 0.80 -0.63 9.83
CA VAL A 96 -0.58 -0.45 10.33
C VAL A 96 -0.73 -1.01 11.75
N VAL A 97 -0.30 -2.25 11.97
CA VAL A 97 -0.43 -2.91 13.29
C VAL A 97 0.45 -2.21 14.34
N GLY A 98 1.65 -1.76 13.96
CA GLY A 98 2.51 -0.97 14.85
C GLY A 98 1.89 0.36 15.26
N ALA A 99 1.26 1.06 14.31
CA ALA A 99 0.54 2.31 14.58
C ALA A 99 -0.66 2.08 15.53
N LEU A 100 -1.42 1.00 15.33
CA LEU A 100 -2.52 0.62 16.24
C LEU A 100 -2.01 0.27 17.63
N GLU A 101 -0.88 -0.44 17.72
CA GLU A 101 -0.26 -0.75 19.04
C GLU A 101 0.16 0.51 19.78
N VAL A 102 0.66 1.54 19.08
CA VAL A 102 0.95 2.85 19.71
C VAL A 102 -0.32 3.46 20.29
N LEU A 103 -1.47 3.37 19.63
CA LEU A 103 -2.74 3.85 20.20
C LEU A 103 -3.13 3.10 21.47
N TYR A 104 -2.95 1.77 21.51
CA TYR A 104 -3.15 0.97 22.72
C TYR A 104 -2.19 1.38 23.84
N MET A 105 -0.90 1.56 23.53
CA MET A 105 0.09 1.98 24.53
C MET A 105 -0.22 3.35 25.15
N LEU A 106 -0.87 4.21 24.39
CA LEU A 106 -1.24 5.56 24.80
C LEU A 106 -2.68 5.64 25.33
N GLN A 107 -3.43 4.54 25.44
CA GLN A 107 -4.87 4.54 25.71
C GLN A 107 -5.26 5.34 26.96
N ASP A 108 -4.46 5.29 28.02
CA ASP A 108 -4.71 5.99 29.28
C ASP A 108 -4.01 7.37 29.35
N GLU A 109 -3.32 7.78 28.29
CA GLU A 109 -2.59 9.05 28.26
C GLU A 109 -3.49 10.18 27.76
N GLU A 110 -3.39 11.34 28.39
CA GLU A 110 -3.97 12.56 27.86
C GLU A 110 -3.09 13.12 26.74
N LEU A 111 -3.64 13.26 25.56
CA LEU A 111 -2.94 13.79 24.39
C LEU A 111 -3.27 15.26 24.18
N GLU A 112 -2.28 16.10 23.94
CA GLU A 112 -2.50 17.50 23.59
C GLU A 112 -3.18 17.63 22.23
N ARG A 113 -2.73 16.85 21.24
CA ARG A 113 -3.23 16.84 19.86
C ARG A 113 -3.74 15.48 19.47
N PRO A 114 -4.58 15.38 18.42
CA PRO A 114 -5.03 14.10 17.92
C PRO A 114 -3.88 13.23 17.40
N ILE A 115 -4.10 11.92 17.46
CA ILE A 115 -3.32 10.93 16.72
C ILE A 115 -4.24 10.29 15.67
N GLU A 116 -3.72 10.08 14.47
CA GLU A 116 -4.46 9.50 13.35
C GLU A 116 -3.69 8.32 12.78
N VAL A 117 -4.31 7.11 12.77
CA VAL A 117 -3.76 5.97 12.03
C VAL A 117 -4.39 5.94 10.66
N ILE A 118 -3.57 5.83 9.62
CA ILE A 118 -4.00 5.83 8.23
C ILE A 118 -3.70 4.48 7.61
N ILE A 119 -4.71 3.88 6.97
CA ILE A 119 -4.56 2.72 6.10
C ILE A 119 -4.69 3.21 4.67
N PHE A 120 -3.57 3.34 3.97
CA PHE A 120 -3.54 3.76 2.57
C PHE A 120 -4.09 2.65 1.67
N ARG A 121 -4.77 3.06 0.59
CA ARG A 121 -5.27 2.14 -0.44
C ARG A 121 -4.34 2.08 -1.62
N ALA A 122 -4.26 0.86 -2.21
CA ALA A 122 -3.51 0.60 -3.43
C ALA A 122 -2.08 1.17 -3.35
N GLU A 123 -1.37 0.82 -2.29
CA GLU A 123 0.05 1.13 -2.18
C GLU A 123 0.84 0.33 -3.20
N GLU A 124 0.51 -0.97 -3.33
CA GLU A 124 1.19 -1.90 -4.21
C GLU A 124 0.79 -1.77 -5.68
N SER A 125 1.77 -1.88 -6.55
CA SER A 125 1.58 -1.69 -8.00
C SER A 125 0.94 -2.87 -8.73
N SER A 126 0.74 -4.01 -8.07
CA SER A 126 0.41 -5.28 -8.70
C SER A 126 -0.90 -5.28 -9.49
N ARG A 127 -1.92 -4.55 -9.01
CA ARG A 127 -3.22 -4.53 -9.66
C ARG A 127 -3.32 -3.52 -10.79
N PHE A 128 -2.80 -2.30 -10.59
CA PHE A 128 -2.99 -1.17 -11.51
C PHE A 128 -1.70 -0.71 -12.21
N GLY A 129 -0.56 -1.33 -11.92
CA GLY A 129 0.73 -0.94 -12.48
C GLY A 129 1.36 0.32 -11.88
N PHE A 130 0.68 0.96 -10.93
CA PHE A 130 1.14 2.14 -10.20
C PHE A 130 1.12 1.88 -8.70
N ALA A 131 2.18 2.26 -8.01
CA ALA A 131 2.28 2.19 -6.56
C ALA A 131 1.83 3.50 -5.90
N THR A 132 1.54 3.41 -4.59
CA THR A 132 1.24 4.54 -3.72
C THR A 132 0.03 5.38 -4.18
N ILE A 133 -0.98 4.74 -4.78
CA ILE A 133 -2.12 5.46 -5.38
C ILE A 133 -2.87 6.27 -4.32
N GLY A 134 -3.24 5.65 -3.20
CA GLY A 134 -4.00 6.30 -2.13
C GLY A 134 -3.30 7.52 -1.56
N SER A 135 -2.01 7.39 -1.21
CA SER A 135 -1.21 8.49 -0.67
C SER A 135 -0.94 9.59 -1.70
N LYS A 136 -0.73 9.23 -2.99
CA LYS A 136 -0.61 10.22 -4.08
C LYS A 136 -1.88 11.05 -4.25
N LEU A 137 -3.06 10.44 -4.12
CA LEU A 137 -4.33 11.16 -4.21
C LEU A 137 -4.54 12.09 -3.01
N ILE A 138 -4.15 11.68 -1.79
CA ILE A 138 -4.11 12.56 -0.61
C ILE A 138 -3.18 13.75 -0.84
N ALA A 139 -2.00 13.52 -1.41
CA ALA A 139 -1.04 14.58 -1.73
C ALA A 139 -1.47 15.46 -2.92
N GLY A 140 -2.50 15.05 -3.68
CA GLY A 140 -2.98 15.77 -4.86
C GLY A 140 -2.06 15.68 -6.08
N VAL A 141 -1.19 14.66 -6.13
CA VAL A 141 -0.25 14.41 -7.25
C VAL A 141 -0.65 13.22 -8.12
N GLY A 142 -1.79 12.58 -7.81
CA GLY A 142 -2.34 11.45 -8.55
C GLY A 142 -3.40 11.87 -9.57
N ASP A 143 -3.53 11.07 -10.63
CA ASP A 143 -4.56 11.20 -11.67
C ASP A 143 -5.14 9.81 -11.97
N PRO A 144 -6.42 9.53 -11.64
CA PRO A 144 -7.07 8.25 -11.87
C PRO A 144 -7.08 7.80 -13.34
N ASP A 145 -7.08 8.74 -14.29
CA ASP A 145 -7.03 8.39 -15.71
C ASP A 145 -5.69 7.77 -16.10
N LYS A 146 -4.61 8.25 -15.51
CA LYS A 146 -3.28 7.67 -15.69
C LYS A 146 -3.16 6.28 -15.07
N PHE A 147 -3.74 6.08 -13.89
CA PHE A 147 -3.73 4.77 -13.21
C PHE A 147 -4.52 3.69 -13.95
N SER A 148 -5.49 4.08 -14.76
CA SER A 148 -6.28 3.15 -15.58
C SER A 148 -5.58 2.72 -16.87
N GLY A 149 -4.59 3.47 -17.35
CA GLY A 149 -3.93 3.21 -18.63
C GLY A 149 -2.92 2.06 -18.64
N ALA A 150 -2.57 1.50 -17.48
CA ALA A 150 -1.63 0.37 -17.36
C ALA A 150 -2.32 -0.99 -17.29
N ALA A 151 -3.66 -1.04 -17.23
CA ALA A 151 -4.41 -2.29 -17.19
C ALA A 151 -4.18 -3.08 -18.48
N LYS A 152 -3.85 -4.38 -18.34
CA LYS A 152 -3.87 -5.31 -19.46
C LYS A 152 -5.29 -5.37 -20.03
N GLU A 153 -5.42 -5.63 -21.33
CA GLU A 153 -6.72 -5.84 -21.96
C GLU A 153 -7.59 -6.84 -21.16
N GLY A 154 -8.80 -6.43 -20.80
CA GLY A 154 -9.70 -7.21 -19.95
C GLY A 154 -9.44 -7.15 -18.42
N ALA A 155 -8.46 -6.39 -17.97
CA ALA A 155 -8.25 -6.18 -16.53
C ALA A 155 -9.12 -5.03 -16.00
N VAL A 156 -9.57 -5.15 -14.75
CA VAL A 156 -10.35 -4.11 -14.06
C VAL A 156 -9.52 -2.83 -13.94
N THR A 157 -10.05 -1.74 -14.40
CA THR A 157 -9.43 -0.42 -14.28
C THR A 157 -9.51 0.13 -12.86
N PHE A 158 -8.67 1.11 -12.53
CA PHE A 158 -8.74 1.76 -11.21
C PHE A 158 -10.11 2.41 -10.94
N LYS A 159 -10.73 3.03 -11.96
CA LYS A 159 -12.06 3.64 -11.82
C LYS A 159 -13.16 2.61 -11.57
N GLU A 160 -13.12 1.48 -12.27
CA GLU A 160 -14.06 0.37 -12.04
C GLU A 160 -13.90 -0.19 -10.64
N ALA A 161 -12.66 -0.43 -10.19
CA ALA A 161 -12.38 -0.90 -8.84
C ALA A 161 -12.86 0.07 -7.76
N LEU A 162 -12.71 1.39 -7.95
CA LEU A 162 -13.28 2.40 -7.05
C LEU A 162 -14.80 2.31 -6.98
N THR A 163 -15.47 2.15 -8.13
CA THR A 163 -16.92 2.02 -8.19
C THR A 163 -17.41 0.76 -7.48
N GLU A 164 -16.77 -0.38 -7.73
CA GLU A 164 -17.06 -1.65 -7.05
C GLU A 164 -16.82 -1.58 -5.53
N TRP A 165 -15.85 -0.78 -5.11
CA TRP A 165 -15.58 -0.51 -3.69
C TRP A 165 -16.65 0.36 -3.03
N GLY A 166 -17.49 1.03 -3.81
CA GLY A 166 -18.51 1.98 -3.34
C GLY A 166 -18.04 3.43 -3.28
N CYS A 167 -16.91 3.75 -3.92
CA CYS A 167 -16.42 5.12 -4.10
C CYS A 167 -16.91 5.71 -5.43
N ASP A 168 -17.04 7.04 -5.46
CA ASP A 168 -17.30 7.77 -6.70
C ASP A 168 -15.97 8.17 -7.37
N PRO A 169 -15.62 7.60 -8.54
CA PRO A 169 -14.38 7.95 -9.22
C PRO A 169 -14.28 9.43 -9.60
N ALA A 170 -15.40 10.13 -9.80
CA ALA A 170 -15.39 11.56 -10.10
C ALA A 170 -15.05 12.42 -8.88
N ALA A 171 -15.25 11.90 -7.69
CA ALA A 171 -15.00 12.60 -6.43
C ALA A 171 -13.54 12.49 -5.91
N TYR A 172 -12.65 11.82 -6.62
CA TYR A 172 -11.29 11.52 -6.16
C TYR A 172 -10.51 12.75 -5.65
N LYS A 173 -10.76 13.93 -6.22
CA LYS A 173 -10.11 15.19 -5.80
C LYS A 173 -10.44 15.55 -4.34
N ARG A 174 -11.53 15.04 -3.78
CA ARG A 174 -11.91 15.24 -2.37
C ARG A 174 -11.00 14.48 -1.40
N ALA A 175 -10.23 13.49 -1.86
CA ALA A 175 -9.23 12.81 -1.05
C ALA A 175 -8.05 13.74 -0.71
N ARG A 176 -7.80 14.78 -1.55
CA ARG A 176 -6.68 15.68 -1.37
C ARG A 176 -6.78 16.43 -0.04
N LYS A 177 -5.71 16.37 0.73
CA LYS A 177 -5.53 17.13 1.95
C LYS A 177 -4.62 18.35 1.71
N ALA A 178 -4.82 19.40 2.49
CA ALA A 178 -3.98 20.59 2.41
C ALA A 178 -2.57 20.31 2.96
N ALA A 179 -1.58 21.07 2.52
CA ALA A 179 -0.26 21.02 3.12
C ALA A 179 -0.35 21.38 4.62
N GLY A 180 0.38 20.66 5.47
CA GLY A 180 0.34 20.85 6.91
C GLY A 180 -0.87 20.20 7.61
N CYS A 181 -1.70 19.42 6.89
CA CYS A 181 -2.82 18.66 7.49
C CYS A 181 -2.37 17.68 8.57
N PHE A 182 -1.12 17.26 8.56
CA PHE A 182 -0.48 16.46 9.60
C PHE A 182 0.68 17.24 10.20
N LYS A 183 0.89 17.11 11.52
CA LYS A 183 2.08 17.62 12.20
C LYS A 183 3.33 16.88 11.76
N SER A 184 3.20 15.56 11.65
CA SER A 184 4.21 14.62 11.14
C SER A 184 3.51 13.36 10.71
N PHE A 185 4.16 12.59 9.84
CA PHE A 185 3.75 11.25 9.48
C PHE A 185 4.89 10.27 9.83
N TRP A 186 4.52 9.14 10.44
CA TRP A 186 5.46 8.10 10.86
C TRP A 186 5.02 6.76 10.30
N GLU A 187 5.96 6.04 9.75
CA GLU A 187 5.73 4.69 9.25
C GLU A 187 6.86 3.78 9.74
N ILE A 188 6.50 2.67 10.37
CA ILE A 188 7.41 1.56 10.56
C ILE A 188 7.23 0.59 9.41
N HIS A 189 8.30 0.19 8.78
CA HIS A 189 8.28 -0.71 7.63
C HIS A 189 9.36 -1.78 7.78
N ILE A 190 9.14 -2.94 7.16
CA ILE A 190 10.18 -3.95 7.02
C ILE A 190 11.25 -3.42 6.04
N GLU A 191 12.50 -3.83 6.22
CA GLU A 191 13.59 -3.35 5.36
C GLU A 191 13.42 -3.74 3.88
N GLN A 192 12.82 -4.89 3.61
CA GLN A 192 12.77 -5.52 2.28
C GLN A 192 14.15 -5.76 1.64
N GLY A 193 15.17 -5.71 2.46
CA GLY A 193 16.59 -5.85 2.08
C GLY A 193 17.35 -6.64 3.13
N LYS A 194 18.68 -6.60 3.07
CA LYS A 194 19.58 -7.36 3.96
C LYS A 194 20.55 -6.51 4.73
N VAL A 195 20.53 -5.18 4.57
CA VAL A 195 21.57 -4.32 5.13
C VAL A 195 21.53 -4.32 6.65
N LEU A 196 20.35 -4.14 7.25
CA LEU A 196 20.18 -4.14 8.70
C LEU A 196 20.49 -5.52 9.30
N GLU A 197 20.06 -6.59 8.62
CA GLU A 197 20.33 -7.96 9.04
C GLU A 197 21.83 -8.25 9.05
N GLU A 198 22.53 -7.94 7.95
CA GLU A 198 23.96 -8.19 7.78
C GLU A 198 24.82 -7.31 8.71
N THR A 199 24.38 -6.10 9.04
CA THR A 199 25.07 -5.20 9.96
C THR A 199 24.69 -5.40 11.43
N GLY A 200 23.67 -6.24 11.72
CA GLY A 200 23.17 -6.48 13.07
C GLY A 200 22.38 -5.30 13.65
N GLU A 201 21.97 -4.35 12.84
CA GLU A 201 21.20 -3.19 13.26
C GLU A 201 19.72 -3.53 13.33
N ARG A 202 19.03 -2.99 14.34
CA ARG A 202 17.60 -3.27 14.56
C ARG A 202 16.68 -2.27 13.86
N ILE A 203 17.13 -1.05 13.68
CA ILE A 203 16.35 0.07 13.15
C ILE A 203 17.23 0.88 12.21
N GLY A 204 16.70 1.21 11.05
CA GLY A 204 17.28 2.16 10.11
C GLY A 204 16.34 3.35 9.91
N ILE A 205 16.89 4.55 9.82
CA ILE A 205 16.13 5.73 9.42
C ILE A 205 16.28 5.90 7.91
N VAL A 206 15.14 5.86 7.19
CA VAL A 206 15.14 6.03 5.74
C VAL A 206 15.46 7.48 5.38
N HIS A 207 16.55 7.69 4.68
CA HIS A 207 16.94 9.00 4.16
C HIS A 207 16.50 9.21 2.71
N ASN A 208 16.55 8.16 1.90
CA ASN A 208 16.23 8.20 0.49
C ASN A 208 15.42 6.97 0.09
N ILE A 209 14.51 7.15 -0.84
CA ILE A 209 13.78 6.06 -1.48
C ILE A 209 14.19 6.02 -2.94
N ALA A 210 14.57 4.81 -3.43
CA ALA A 210 14.91 4.61 -4.83
C ALA A 210 13.71 4.91 -5.73
N ALA A 211 13.95 5.64 -6.82
CA ALA A 211 12.95 5.94 -7.84
C ALA A 211 13.23 5.09 -9.09
N PRO A 212 12.73 3.85 -9.20
CA PRO A 212 12.98 3.00 -10.33
C PRO A 212 12.29 3.53 -11.58
N THR A 213 13.03 3.59 -12.68
CA THR A 213 12.46 3.80 -14.01
C THR A 213 12.19 2.45 -14.64
N ARG A 214 10.97 2.23 -15.07
CA ARG A 214 10.55 0.99 -15.74
C ARG A 214 10.13 1.30 -17.18
N PHE A 215 10.59 0.47 -18.13
CA PHE A 215 10.21 0.55 -19.51
C PHE A 215 10.07 -0.84 -20.09
N LYS A 216 9.29 -0.97 -21.18
CA LYS A 216 9.13 -2.19 -21.95
C LYS A 216 9.69 -1.94 -23.34
N ILE A 217 10.65 -2.78 -23.76
CA ILE A 217 11.15 -2.79 -25.12
C ILE A 217 10.47 -3.94 -25.86
N ILE A 218 9.90 -3.65 -27.02
CA ILE A 218 9.33 -4.64 -27.92
C ILE A 218 10.22 -4.68 -29.16
N VAL A 219 10.76 -5.84 -29.46
CA VAL A 219 11.57 -6.08 -30.66
C VAL A 219 10.79 -7.06 -31.53
N GLU A 220 10.43 -6.62 -32.73
CA GLU A 220 9.68 -7.43 -33.69
C GLU A 220 10.61 -7.98 -34.77
N GLY A 221 10.51 -9.25 -35.03
CA GLY A 221 11.22 -9.95 -36.08
C GLY A 221 10.27 -10.62 -37.08
N ILE A 222 10.83 -11.34 -38.03
CA ILE A 222 10.08 -12.14 -39.02
C ILE A 222 10.45 -13.61 -38.81
N ALA A 223 9.43 -14.45 -38.65
CA ALA A 223 9.63 -15.89 -38.56
C ALA A 223 10.01 -16.46 -39.94
N ASP A 224 11.11 -17.16 -40.00
CA ASP A 224 11.64 -17.76 -41.22
C ASP A 224 12.12 -19.20 -40.94
N HIS A 225 12.30 -19.98 -42.01
CA HIS A 225 12.77 -21.35 -41.91
C HIS A 225 14.22 -21.39 -41.44
N SER A 226 14.47 -22.14 -40.34
CA SER A 226 15.77 -22.19 -39.64
C SER A 226 16.93 -22.68 -40.52
N GLY A 227 16.69 -23.58 -41.47
CA GLY A 227 17.70 -24.13 -42.36
C GLY A 227 17.74 -23.53 -43.77
N ALA A 228 16.62 -22.99 -44.27
CA ALA A 228 16.52 -22.51 -45.66
C ALA A 228 16.81 -21.01 -45.81
N THR A 229 16.59 -20.21 -44.79
CA THR A 229 16.82 -18.76 -44.82
C THR A 229 18.26 -18.42 -44.43
N PRO A 230 19.07 -17.89 -45.36
CA PRO A 230 20.45 -17.48 -45.04
C PRO A 230 20.48 -16.39 -43.96
N MET A 231 21.52 -16.37 -43.11
CA MET A 231 21.68 -15.47 -41.96
C MET A 231 21.52 -13.99 -42.34
N GLY A 232 22.07 -13.58 -43.49
CA GLY A 232 22.01 -12.19 -43.96
C GLY A 232 20.61 -11.69 -44.38
N PHE A 233 19.63 -12.58 -44.53
CA PHE A 233 18.23 -12.25 -44.88
C PHE A 233 17.28 -12.32 -43.69
N ARG A 234 17.75 -12.81 -42.54
CA ARG A 234 16.91 -12.95 -41.36
C ARG A 234 16.67 -11.62 -40.64
N LYS A 235 15.45 -11.45 -40.17
CA LYS A 235 15.09 -10.37 -39.25
C LYS A 235 14.83 -11.02 -37.87
N ASP A 236 15.92 -11.36 -37.17
CA ASP A 236 15.86 -12.08 -35.90
C ASP A 236 15.73 -11.09 -34.75
N ALA A 237 14.58 -11.15 -34.06
CA ALA A 237 14.27 -10.26 -32.93
C ALA A 237 15.24 -10.50 -31.76
N LEU A 238 15.66 -11.74 -31.50
CA LEU A 238 16.55 -12.06 -30.40
C LEU A 238 17.94 -11.45 -30.63
N VAL A 239 18.48 -11.58 -31.85
CA VAL A 239 19.78 -10.98 -32.21
C VAL A 239 19.75 -9.44 -32.06
N SER A 240 18.62 -8.82 -32.45
CA SER A 240 18.46 -7.37 -32.31
C SER A 240 18.30 -6.95 -30.85
N ALA A 241 17.61 -7.73 -30.04
CA ALA A 241 17.42 -7.46 -28.62
C ALA A 241 18.68 -7.67 -27.79
N ALA A 242 19.63 -8.51 -28.24
CA ALA A 242 20.88 -8.81 -27.56
C ALA A 242 22.01 -7.81 -27.83
N ARG A 243 21.84 -6.87 -28.73
CA ARG A 243 22.78 -5.78 -29.06
C ARG A 243 22.44 -4.50 -28.33
#